data_839943c829029b05fe991424ae688e4b
#
_entry.id   839943c829029b05fe991424ae688e4b
#
_cell.length_a   1.000
_cell.length_b   1.000
_cell.length_c   1.000
_cell.angle_alpha   90.00
_cell.angle_beta   90.00
_cell.angle_gamma   90.00
#
_symmetry.space_group_name_H-M   'P 1'
#
loop_
_entity.id
_entity.type
_entity.pdbx_description
1 polymer ?
#
loop_
_entity_poly.entity_id
_entity_poly.type
_entity_poly.pdbx_seq_one_letter_code
_entity_poly.pdbx_strand_id
1 'polypeptide(L)' 'MKEDKPDHRLAICVDNTDYEMSLERRKVYPILPDADAERDDYVRIIDETGEDYLFPASRFVFLTVSTEIEEAVLTKA' A
#
# COMPACT_ATOMS: atom_id res chain seq x y z
N MET A 1 24.21 -3.97 4.87
CA MET A 1 23.61 -3.72 4.78
C MET A 1 22.79 -3.47 4.33
N LYS A 2 22.17 -3.38 4.28
CA LYS A 2 21.45 -3.03 3.88
C LYS A 2 20.67 -2.28 3.82
N GLU A 3 19.98 -1.97 3.48
CA GLU A 3 19.35 -1.29 3.34
C GLU A 3 18.73 -0.70 3.64
N ASP A 4 18.61 -0.63 3.51
CA ASP A 4 18.34 0.45 3.65
C ASP A 4 17.02 0.91 3.62
N LYS A 5 16.21 0.73 2.88
CA LYS A 5 14.89 1.15 2.82
C LYS A 5 13.99 0.00 3.13
N PRO A 6 13.29 0.03 4.25
CA PRO A 6 12.42 -1.10 4.59
C PRO A 6 11.34 -1.26 3.52
N ASP A 7 10.98 -2.49 3.26
CA ASP A 7 9.87 -2.77 2.36
C ASP A 7 8.59 -2.54 3.11
N HIS A 8 7.85 -1.51 2.71
CA HIS A 8 6.54 -1.27 3.29
C HIS A 8 5.56 -2.26 2.70
N ARG A 9 4.78 -2.89 3.54
CA ARG A 9 3.78 -3.86 3.11
C ARG A 9 2.36 -3.34 3.30
N LEU A 10 2.22 -2.20 3.97
CA LEU A 10 0.92 -1.59 4.24
C LEU A 10 0.97 -0.10 3.97
N ALA A 11 -0.12 0.43 3.46
CA ALA A 11 -0.25 1.87 3.27
C ALA A 11 -1.69 2.27 3.58
N ILE A 12 -1.85 3.49 4.06
CA ILE A 12 -3.18 4.01 4.33
C ILE A 12 -3.50 5.04 3.25
N CYS A 13 -4.70 4.93 2.69
CA CYS A 13 -5.15 5.89 1.69
C CYS A 13 -5.54 7.19 2.38
N VAL A 14 -4.93 8.29 1.96
CA VAL A 14 -5.23 9.59 2.56
C VAL A 14 -5.94 10.52 1.58
N ASP A 15 -5.96 10.18 0.28
CA ASP A 15 -6.58 11.01 -0.73
C ASP A 15 -7.09 10.11 -1.85
N ASN A 16 -8.40 9.96 -1.93
CA ASN A 16 -8.98 9.11 -2.96
C ASN A 16 -9.64 9.91 -4.08
N THR A 17 -9.25 11.18 -4.23
CA THR A 17 -9.78 12.01 -5.32
C THR A 17 -9.55 11.32 -6.66
N ASP A 18 -10.60 11.23 -7.46
CA ASP A 18 -10.62 10.58 -8.77
C ASP A 18 -10.60 9.04 -8.69
N TYR A 19 -10.53 8.49 -7.48
CA TYR A 19 -10.51 7.03 -7.29
C TYR A 19 -11.54 6.59 -6.28
N GLU A 20 -12.61 7.36 -6.10
CA GLU A 20 -13.59 7.10 -5.05
C GLU A 20 -14.26 5.73 -5.19
N MET A 21 -14.33 5.22 -6.41
CA MET A 21 -14.93 3.91 -6.61
C MET A 21 -14.00 2.76 -6.27
N SER A 22 -12.71 3.06 -6.16
CA SER A 22 -11.69 2.02 -5.95
C SER A 22 -11.01 2.11 -4.60
N LEU A 23 -10.94 3.30 -4.03
CA LEU A 23 -10.18 3.54 -2.80
C LEU A 23 -11.05 4.21 -1.77
N GLU A 24 -10.90 3.80 -0.51
CA GLU A 24 -11.57 4.45 0.62
C GLU A 24 -10.53 5.22 1.41
N ARG A 25 -10.83 6.47 1.71
CA ARG A 25 -9.96 7.26 2.55
C ARG A 25 -9.86 6.63 3.93
N ARG A 26 -8.65 6.68 4.48
CA ARG A 26 -8.35 6.20 5.84
C ARG A 26 -8.39 4.69 5.96
N LYS A 27 -8.43 3.99 4.84
CA LYS A 27 -8.38 2.54 4.86
C LYS A 27 -6.96 2.08 4.61
N VAL A 28 -6.57 1.01 5.29
CA VAL A 28 -5.26 0.41 5.14
C VAL A 28 -5.32 -0.66 4.07
N TYR A 29 -4.37 -0.63 3.16
CA TYR A 29 -4.30 -1.58 2.05
C TYR A 29 -2.97 -2.29 2.04
N PRO A 30 -2.96 -3.59 1.68
CA PRO A 30 -1.69 -4.28 1.44
C PRO A 30 -1.01 -3.74 0.19
N ILE A 31 0.31 -3.74 0.23
CA ILE A 31 1.14 -3.32 -0.90
C ILE A 31 1.81 -4.55 -1.49
N LEU A 32 1.77 -4.65 -2.81
CA LEU A 32 2.53 -5.68 -3.52
C LEU A 32 3.81 -5.03 -4.04
N PRO A 33 4.98 -5.53 -3.65
CA PRO A 33 6.24 -4.89 -4.07
C PRO A 33 6.35 -4.85 -5.58
N ASP A 34 6.76 -3.70 -6.10
CA ASP A 34 6.90 -3.50 -7.54
C ASP A 34 7.91 -2.38 -7.77
N ALA A 35 9.15 -2.78 -8.09
CA ALA A 35 10.22 -1.81 -8.22
C ALA A 35 9.98 -0.84 -9.37
N ASP A 36 9.35 -1.31 -10.45
CA ASP A 36 9.06 -0.43 -11.59
C ASP A 36 8.04 0.63 -11.20
N ALA A 37 7.02 0.24 -10.45
CA ALA A 37 6.02 1.19 -9.98
C ALA A 37 6.67 2.23 -9.07
N GLU A 38 7.51 1.77 -8.15
CA GLU A 38 8.17 2.69 -7.22
C GLU A 38 9.02 3.71 -7.95
N ARG A 39 9.68 3.29 -9.01
CA ARG A 39 10.52 4.19 -9.78
C ARG A 39 9.72 5.31 -10.40
N ASP A 40 8.45 5.05 -10.70
CA ASP A 40 7.58 6.02 -11.33
C ASP A 40 6.64 6.71 -10.33
N ASP A 41 6.91 6.57 -9.03
CA ASP A 41 6.10 7.16 -7.96
C ASP A 41 4.68 6.60 -7.94
N TYR A 42 4.53 5.35 -8.32
CA TYR A 42 3.29 4.62 -8.19
C TYR A 42 3.45 3.51 -7.16
N VAL A 43 2.34 3.01 -6.67
CA VAL A 43 2.34 1.90 -5.74
C VAL A 43 1.30 0.90 -6.19
N ARG A 44 1.63 -0.39 -6.03
CA ARG A 44 0.70 -1.46 -6.41
C ARG A 44 -0.04 -1.89 -5.15
N ILE A 45 -1.34 -1.66 -5.16
CA ILE A 45 -2.22 -1.88 -4.01
C ILE A 45 -3.12 -3.07 -4.30
N ILE A 46 -3.32 -3.92 -3.29
CA ILE A 46 -4.25 -5.05 -3.40
C ILE A 46 -5.58 -4.58 -2.80
N ASP A 47 -6.65 -4.65 -3.60
CA ASP A 47 -7.95 -4.19 -3.13
C ASP A 47 -8.70 -5.30 -2.42
N GLU A 48 -9.95 -5.03 -2.06
CA GLU A 48 -10.74 -5.96 -1.28
C GLU A 48 -11.10 -7.23 -2.03
N THR A 49 -11.06 -7.17 -3.35
CA THR A 49 -11.35 -8.35 -4.15
C THR A 49 -10.14 -9.24 -4.33
N GLY A 50 -8.97 -8.79 -3.85
CA GLY A 50 -7.73 -9.53 -4.03
C GLY A 50 -7.00 -9.19 -5.31
N GLU A 51 -7.52 -8.25 -6.09
CA GLU A 51 -6.86 -7.82 -7.31
C GLU A 51 -5.95 -6.62 -7.02
N ASP A 52 -4.91 -6.50 -7.80
CA ASP A 52 -3.95 -5.43 -7.59
C ASP A 52 -4.05 -4.39 -8.70
N TYR A 53 -3.86 -3.14 -8.31
CA TYR A 53 -3.92 -2.01 -9.21
C TYR A 53 -2.85 -1.01 -8.84
N LEU A 54 -2.44 -0.21 -9.82
CA LEU A 54 -1.46 0.85 -9.61
C LEU A 54 -2.16 2.17 -9.33
N PHE A 55 -1.68 2.86 -8.30
CA PHE A 55 -2.18 4.18 -7.95
C PHE A 55 -0.98 5.10 -7.69
N PRO A 56 -1.15 6.42 -7.85
CA PRO A 56 -0.08 7.34 -7.49
C PRO A 56 0.30 7.18 -6.01
N ALA A 57 1.58 7.08 -5.74
CA ALA A 57 2.03 6.89 -4.37
C ALA A 57 1.65 8.07 -3.47
N SER A 58 1.45 9.25 -4.06
CA SER A 58 1.08 10.43 -3.29
C SER A 58 -0.28 10.32 -2.64
N ARG A 59 -1.09 9.35 -3.04
CA ARG A 59 -2.41 9.13 -2.45
C ARG A 59 -2.34 8.36 -1.14
N PHE A 60 -1.16 7.92 -0.74
CA PHE A 60 -1.00 7.03 0.40
C PHE A 60 0.08 7.51 1.34
N VAL A 61 -0.06 7.11 2.61
CA VAL A 61 1.02 7.19 3.57
C VAL A 61 1.45 5.77 3.86
N PHE A 62 2.73 5.49 3.70
CA PHE A 62 3.25 4.15 3.88
C PHE A 62 3.48 3.92 5.36
N LEU A 63 3.04 2.77 5.85
CA LEU A 63 3.07 2.48 7.28
C LEU A 63 4.31 1.68 7.63
N THR A 64 4.96 2.09 8.70
CA THR A 64 6.08 1.34 9.26
C THR A 64 5.60 0.80 10.61
N VAL A 65 5.29 -0.49 10.64
CA VAL A 65 4.79 -1.15 11.84
C VAL A 65 5.59 -2.42 12.06
N SER A 66 5.41 -3.02 13.23
CA SER A 66 6.12 -4.26 13.52
C SER A 66 5.66 -5.37 12.59
N THR A 67 6.51 -6.36 12.42
CA THR A 67 6.17 -7.51 11.61
C THR A 67 4.91 -8.21 12.13
N GLU A 68 4.76 -8.27 13.44
CA GLU A 68 3.58 -8.88 14.03
C GLU A 68 2.31 -8.18 13.61
N ILE A 69 2.35 -6.84 13.62
CA ILE A 69 1.17 -6.07 13.25
C ILE A 69 0.90 -6.23 11.77
N GLU A 70 1.94 -6.18 10.94
CA GLU A 70 1.76 -6.38 9.51
C GLU A 70 1.09 -7.71 9.21
N GLU A 71 1.59 -8.77 9.84
CA GLU A 71 1.07 -10.09 9.56
C GLU A 71 -0.36 -10.24 10.06
N ALA A 72 -0.67 -9.62 11.19
CA ALA A 72 -2.04 -9.68 11.70
C ALA A 72 -3.00 -9.02 10.73
N VAL A 73 -2.63 -7.86 10.19
CA VAL A 73 -3.49 -7.16 9.24
C VAL A 73 -3.60 -7.95 7.94
N LEU A 74 -2.48 -8.46 7.43
CA LEU A 74 -2.48 -9.15 6.14
C LEU A 74 -3.24 -10.47 6.19
N THR A 75 -3.16 -11.18 7.32
CA THR A 75 -3.79 -12.49 7.39
C THR A 75 -5.24 -12.43 7.78
N LYS A 76 -5.67 -11.33 8.40
CA LYS A 76 -7.06 -11.21 8.81
C LYS A 76 -7.92 -10.44 7.83
N ALA A 77 -7.31 -9.95 6.81
CA ALA A 77 -8.01 -9.14 5.83
C ALA A 77 -9.05 -9.94 5.05
#